data_844883527b599e8fb35f070a37feb77a
#
_entry.id   844883527b599e8fb35f070a37feb77a
#
_cell.length_a   1.000
_cell.length_b   1.000
_cell.length_c   1.000
_cell.angle_alpha   90.00
_cell.angle_beta   90.00
_cell.angle_gamma   90.00
#
_symmetry.space_group_name_H-M   'P 1'
#
loop_
_entity.id
_entity.type
_entity.pdbx_description
1 polymer ?
#
loop_
_entity_poly.entity_id
_entity_poly.type
_entity_poly.pdbx_seq_one_letter_code
_entity_poly.pdbx_strand_id
1 'polypeptide(L)'
;SYSSIIMRIISGIYGRRRFDVPSTFSARPTTDFAKENIFNVISNHIDFEGVDALDLFAGTGSISFELLSRECRSVTAVEKNNAHASFIAKVAKELKTDSLTLIRGDVFRYLHSAPTQGFDFIFADPPYALKELPEVPELVFKRDLLRDGGIFVMEHPKTNDFSGLPY
;
A
#
# COMPACT_ATOMS: atom_id res chain seq x y z
N SER A 1 23.57 11.36 18.09
CA SER A 1 23.24 10.04 17.59
C SER A 1 21.99 10.11 16.74
N TYR A 2 22.04 9.50 15.65
CA TYR A 2 20.90 9.45 14.74
C TYR A 2 20.06 8.24 15.08
N SER A 3 18.80 8.48 15.43
CA SER A 3 17.87 7.37 15.45
C SER A 3 17.57 7.03 13.98
N SER A 4 18.07 5.92 13.50
CA SER A 4 17.70 5.45 12.17
C SER A 4 16.23 5.10 12.16
N ILE A 5 15.54 5.50 11.10
CA ILE A 5 14.16 5.10 10.85
C ILE A 5 14.22 3.74 10.20
N ILE A 6 13.56 2.75 10.79
CA ILE A 6 13.61 1.37 10.32
C ILE A 6 12.23 0.96 9.82
N MET A 7 12.20 0.42 8.61
CA MET A 7 11.03 -0.28 8.09
C MET A 7 11.22 -1.76 8.35
N ARG A 8 10.26 -2.39 9.06
CA ARG A 8 10.36 -3.80 9.41
C ARG A 8 9.19 -4.58 8.83
N ILE A 9 9.48 -5.74 8.28
CA ILE A 9 8.46 -6.71 7.87
C ILE A 9 8.11 -7.55 9.11
N ILE A 10 6.82 -7.64 9.42
CA ILE A 10 6.36 -8.22 10.69
C ILE A 10 6.32 -9.75 10.61
N SER A 11 5.65 -10.29 9.60
CA SER A 11 5.46 -11.74 9.51
C SER A 11 5.55 -12.23 8.08
N GLY A 12 5.40 -13.55 7.90
CA GLY A 12 5.44 -14.16 6.58
C GLY A 12 6.84 -14.57 6.14
N ILE A 13 7.02 -14.79 4.84
CA ILE A 13 8.26 -15.33 4.28
C ILE A 13 9.46 -14.40 4.41
N TYR A 14 9.23 -13.10 4.53
CA TYR A 14 10.30 -12.11 4.76
C TYR A 14 10.25 -11.55 6.18
N GLY A 15 9.54 -12.19 7.09
CA GLY A 15 9.37 -11.70 8.45
C GLY A 15 10.70 -11.41 9.14
N ARG A 16 10.71 -10.33 9.93
CA ARG A 16 11.87 -9.81 10.67
C ARG A 16 12.95 -9.13 9.81
N ARG A 17 12.80 -9.08 8.49
CA ARG A 17 13.71 -8.31 7.65
C ARG A 17 13.54 -6.82 7.96
N ARG A 18 14.65 -6.09 7.99
CA ARG A 18 14.71 -4.67 8.32
C ARG A 18 15.43 -3.89 7.24
N PHE A 19 14.95 -2.67 7.00
CA PHE A 19 15.54 -1.79 6.01
C PHE A 19 15.65 -0.38 6.59
N ASP A 20 16.83 0.23 6.46
CA ASP A 20 17.05 1.60 6.91
C ASP A 20 16.39 2.56 5.94
N VAL A 21 15.54 3.43 6.47
CA VAL A 21 14.87 4.47 5.68
C VAL A 21 15.65 5.78 5.87
N PRO A 22 16.04 6.45 4.77
CA PRO A 22 16.73 7.73 4.90
C PRO A 22 15.93 8.73 5.73
N SER A 23 16.59 9.37 6.70
CA SER A 23 15.94 10.34 7.60
C SER A 23 15.42 11.57 6.88
N THR A 24 15.90 11.81 5.65
CA THR A 24 15.47 12.93 4.80
C THR A 24 14.13 12.68 4.12
N PHE A 25 13.63 11.46 4.16
CA PHE A 25 12.34 11.15 3.51
C PHE A 25 11.19 11.84 4.23
N SER A 26 10.25 12.39 3.45
CA SER A 26 9.01 12.95 3.97
C SER A 26 8.06 11.86 4.42
N ALA A 27 8.05 10.71 3.72
CA ALA A 27 7.25 9.57 4.11
C ALA A 27 7.94 8.82 5.25
N ARG A 28 7.17 8.36 6.22
CA ARG A 28 7.61 7.47 7.28
C ARG A 28 7.00 6.10 7.08
N PRO A 29 7.72 5.02 7.37
CA PRO A 29 7.11 3.70 7.31
C PRO A 29 5.97 3.61 8.34
N THR A 30 4.96 2.82 8.03
CA THR A 30 3.91 2.49 8.97
C THR A 30 4.55 1.84 10.20
N THR A 31 4.19 2.29 11.40
CA THR A 31 4.74 1.70 12.62
C THR A 31 4.35 0.23 12.74
N ASP A 32 5.16 -0.55 13.45
CA ASP A 32 4.88 -1.96 13.67
C ASP A 32 3.50 -2.16 14.31
N PHE A 33 3.18 -1.34 15.31
CA PHE A 33 1.90 -1.42 16.02
C PHE A 33 0.72 -1.16 15.07
N ALA A 34 0.79 -0.10 14.28
CA ALA A 34 -0.25 0.24 13.32
C ALA A 34 -0.39 -0.84 12.25
N LYS A 35 0.74 -1.35 11.75
CA LYS A 35 0.74 -2.39 10.73
C LYS A 35 0.14 -3.70 11.25
N GLU A 36 0.49 -4.11 12.46
CA GLU A 36 -0.11 -5.29 13.09
C GLU A 36 -1.62 -5.13 13.24
N ASN A 37 -2.09 -3.96 13.67
CA ASN A 37 -3.52 -3.70 13.80
C ASN A 37 -4.24 -3.79 12.47
N ILE A 38 -3.68 -3.18 11.42
CA ILE A 38 -4.26 -3.22 10.08
C ILE A 38 -4.38 -4.67 9.61
N PHE A 39 -3.31 -5.44 9.69
CA PHE A 39 -3.29 -6.80 9.17
C PHE A 39 -4.10 -7.77 10.03
N ASN A 40 -4.18 -7.55 11.36
CA ASN A 40 -5.04 -8.37 12.22
C ASN A 40 -6.51 -8.21 11.84
N VAL A 41 -6.95 -6.98 11.56
CA VAL A 41 -8.33 -6.74 11.13
C VAL A 41 -8.60 -7.33 9.75
N ILE A 42 -7.71 -7.05 8.80
CA ILE A 42 -7.91 -7.49 7.41
C ILE A 42 -7.87 -9.02 7.30
N SER A 43 -6.99 -9.69 8.05
CA SER A 43 -6.84 -11.14 8.00
C SER A 43 -8.11 -11.91 8.42
N ASN A 44 -9.04 -11.25 9.09
CA ASN A 44 -10.34 -11.85 9.40
C ASN A 44 -11.28 -11.87 8.18
N HIS A 45 -10.94 -11.14 7.14
CA HIS A 45 -11.80 -10.97 5.97
C HIS A 45 -11.20 -11.50 4.68
N ILE A 46 -9.89 -11.66 4.62
CA ILE A 46 -9.19 -12.10 3.41
C ILE A 46 -7.97 -12.94 3.78
N ASP A 47 -7.75 -14.00 3.01
CA ASP A 47 -6.50 -14.76 3.01
C ASP A 47 -5.62 -14.16 1.92
N PHE A 48 -4.43 -13.71 2.28
CA PHE A 48 -3.55 -13.00 1.34
C PHE A 48 -2.88 -13.93 0.32
N GLU A 49 -2.78 -15.22 0.60
CA GLU A 49 -2.16 -16.15 -0.33
C GLU A 49 -2.89 -16.13 -1.68
N GLY A 50 -2.12 -15.88 -2.74
CA GLY A 50 -2.66 -15.82 -4.10
C GLY A 50 -3.40 -14.54 -4.47
N VAL A 51 -3.42 -13.54 -3.59
CA VAL A 51 -4.12 -12.27 -3.80
C VAL A 51 -3.30 -11.35 -4.71
N ASP A 52 -3.98 -10.67 -5.63
CA ASP A 52 -3.42 -9.54 -6.37
C ASP A 52 -3.80 -8.26 -5.62
N ALA A 53 -2.79 -7.54 -5.13
CA ALA A 53 -2.99 -6.36 -4.29
C ALA A 53 -2.50 -5.09 -4.96
N LEU A 54 -3.13 -3.97 -4.59
CA LEU A 54 -2.75 -2.63 -5.04
C LEU A 54 -2.52 -1.76 -3.80
N ASP A 55 -1.35 -1.15 -3.73
CA ASP A 55 -0.96 -0.23 -2.66
C ASP A 55 -0.85 1.18 -3.23
N LEU A 56 -1.86 1.97 -2.99
CA LEU A 56 -1.91 3.37 -3.43
C LEU A 56 -1.22 4.26 -2.40
N PHE A 57 -0.44 5.23 -2.84
CA PHE A 57 0.38 6.09 -1.98
C PHE A 57 1.37 5.26 -1.17
N ALA A 58 2.16 4.44 -1.86
CA ALA A 58 2.97 3.40 -1.20
C ALA A 58 4.05 3.91 -0.25
N GLY A 59 4.53 5.14 -0.44
CA GLY A 59 5.56 5.73 0.42
C GLY A 59 6.84 4.91 0.42
N THR A 60 7.22 4.39 1.59
CA THR A 60 8.38 3.52 1.72
C THR A 60 8.12 2.07 1.30
N GLY A 61 6.88 1.74 0.96
CA GLY A 61 6.49 0.39 0.58
C GLY A 61 6.20 -0.54 1.75
N SER A 62 6.05 -0.01 2.96
CA SER A 62 5.86 -0.82 4.16
C SER A 62 4.70 -1.81 4.04
N ILE A 63 3.55 -1.35 3.54
CA ILE A 63 2.38 -2.22 3.35
C ILE A 63 2.62 -3.19 2.18
N SER A 64 3.20 -2.71 1.08
CA SER A 64 3.50 -3.55 -0.07
C SER A 64 4.36 -4.75 0.29
N PHE A 65 5.44 -4.53 1.05
CA PHE A 65 6.35 -5.61 1.43
C PHE A 65 5.73 -6.54 2.47
N GLU A 66 4.87 -6.02 3.33
CA GLU A 66 4.12 -6.88 4.24
C GLU A 66 3.16 -7.81 3.47
N LEU A 67 2.47 -7.27 2.47
CA LEU A 67 1.59 -8.06 1.60
C LEU A 67 2.35 -9.16 0.86
N LEU A 68 3.51 -8.82 0.28
CA LEU A 68 4.36 -9.81 -0.38
C LEU A 68 4.83 -10.88 0.59
N SER A 69 5.22 -10.48 1.79
CA SER A 69 5.67 -11.41 2.82
C SER A 69 4.56 -12.39 3.23
N ARG A 70 3.31 -11.95 3.16
CA ARG A 70 2.14 -12.79 3.45
C ARG A 70 1.62 -13.53 2.22
N GLU A 71 2.48 -13.61 1.20
CA GLU A 71 2.32 -14.46 0.02
C GLU A 71 1.25 -14.00 -0.97
N CYS A 72 0.98 -12.69 -1.04
CA CYS A 72 0.23 -12.16 -2.18
C CYS A 72 0.91 -12.59 -3.48
N ARG A 73 0.10 -12.95 -4.48
CA ARG A 73 0.61 -13.36 -5.79
C ARG A 73 1.30 -12.20 -6.49
N SER A 74 0.76 -11.01 -6.37
CA SER A 74 1.35 -9.79 -6.90
C SER A 74 0.96 -8.59 -6.07
N VAL A 75 1.84 -7.59 -6.03
CA VAL A 75 1.54 -6.29 -5.44
C VAL A 75 1.93 -5.22 -6.44
N THR A 76 1.00 -4.34 -6.75
CA THR A 76 1.27 -3.12 -7.52
C THR A 76 1.37 -1.96 -6.53
N ALA A 77 2.52 -1.32 -6.47
CA ALA A 77 2.76 -0.17 -5.59
C ALA A 77 2.82 1.10 -6.44
N VAL A 78 2.02 2.10 -6.10
CA VAL A 78 2.00 3.38 -6.81
C VAL A 78 2.61 4.44 -5.91
N GLU A 79 3.69 5.08 -6.37
CA GLU A 79 4.39 6.11 -5.62
C GLU A 79 4.89 7.22 -6.55
N LYS A 80 4.52 8.44 -6.24
CA LYS A 80 4.84 9.62 -7.04
C LYS A 80 6.24 10.17 -6.75
N ASN A 81 6.69 10.10 -5.51
CA ASN A 81 7.98 10.65 -5.09
C ASN A 81 9.12 9.75 -5.59
N ASN A 82 10.04 10.31 -6.38
CA ASN A 82 11.13 9.53 -6.97
C ASN A 82 12.05 8.89 -5.95
N ALA A 83 12.36 9.57 -4.85
CA ALA A 83 13.23 9.01 -3.81
C ALA A 83 12.56 7.83 -3.12
N HIS A 84 11.28 7.96 -2.79
CA HIS A 84 10.51 6.87 -2.18
C HIS A 84 10.38 5.68 -3.15
N ALA A 85 10.06 5.95 -4.40
CA ALA A 85 9.95 4.90 -5.41
C ALA A 85 11.27 4.15 -5.61
N SER A 86 12.39 4.87 -5.63
CA SER A 86 13.71 4.25 -5.74
C SER A 86 14.05 3.39 -4.53
N PHE A 87 13.62 3.82 -3.34
CA PHE A 87 13.77 3.01 -2.12
C PHE A 87 12.97 1.70 -2.23
N ILE A 88 11.73 1.77 -2.70
CA ILE A 88 10.91 0.58 -2.93
C ILE A 88 11.61 -0.39 -3.91
N ALA A 89 12.15 0.13 -5.01
CA ALA A 89 12.86 -0.68 -5.99
C ALA A 89 14.08 -1.36 -5.37
N LYS A 90 14.83 -0.64 -4.53
CA LYS A 90 15.99 -1.17 -3.84
C LYS A 90 15.62 -2.30 -2.89
N VAL A 91 14.59 -2.12 -2.09
CA VAL A 91 14.12 -3.15 -1.15
C VAL A 91 13.64 -4.40 -1.90
N ALA A 92 12.88 -4.22 -2.98
CA ALA A 92 12.42 -5.33 -3.81
C ALA A 92 13.59 -6.14 -4.35
N LYS A 93 14.65 -5.47 -4.78
CA LYS A 93 15.86 -6.13 -5.27
C LYS A 93 16.57 -6.91 -4.15
N GLU A 94 16.65 -6.33 -2.94
CA GLU A 94 17.25 -6.99 -1.79
C GLU A 94 16.48 -8.24 -1.39
N LEU A 95 15.14 -8.18 -1.48
CA LEU A 95 14.27 -9.33 -1.20
C LEU A 95 14.25 -10.35 -2.34
N LYS A 96 14.79 -9.98 -3.50
CA LYS A 96 14.81 -10.83 -4.71
C LYS A 96 13.40 -11.25 -5.12
N THR A 97 12.44 -10.34 -5.01
CA THR A 97 11.05 -10.62 -5.39
C THR A 97 10.77 -10.14 -6.81
N ASP A 98 10.07 -10.98 -7.58
CA ASP A 98 9.55 -10.64 -8.90
C ASP A 98 8.08 -10.26 -8.87
N SER A 99 7.47 -10.28 -7.69
CA SER A 99 6.02 -10.13 -7.53
C SER A 99 5.57 -8.70 -7.28
N LEU A 100 6.51 -7.74 -7.26
CA LEU A 100 6.20 -6.33 -7.09
C LEU A 100 6.26 -5.61 -8.43
N THR A 101 5.19 -4.89 -8.78
CA THR A 101 5.18 -3.93 -9.88
C THR A 101 5.18 -2.53 -9.29
N LEU A 102 6.21 -1.76 -9.58
CA LEU A 102 6.32 -0.38 -9.11
C LEU A 102 5.86 0.58 -10.19
N ILE A 103 4.84 1.37 -9.88
CA ILE A 103 4.34 2.44 -10.75
C ILE A 103 4.85 3.76 -10.18
N ARG A 104 5.76 4.41 -10.92
CA ARG A 104 6.30 5.73 -10.55
C ARG A 104 5.39 6.78 -11.13
N GLY A 105 4.45 7.28 -10.32
CA GLY A 105 3.51 8.26 -10.84
C GLY A 105 2.39 8.61 -9.89
N ASP A 106 1.50 9.44 -10.37
CA ASP A 106 0.36 9.93 -9.62
C ASP A 106 -0.72 8.87 -9.50
N VAL A 107 -1.29 8.72 -8.29
CA VAL A 107 -2.33 7.74 -7.99
C VAL A 107 -3.57 7.96 -8.87
N PHE A 108 -4.02 9.20 -9.03
CA PHE A 108 -5.25 9.47 -9.81
C PHE A 108 -5.07 9.12 -11.28
N ARG A 109 -3.90 9.43 -11.82
CA ARG A 109 -3.57 9.05 -13.18
C ARG A 109 -3.55 7.53 -13.35
N TYR A 110 -2.94 6.83 -12.39
CA TYR A 110 -2.93 5.37 -12.40
C TYR A 110 -4.35 4.79 -12.33
N LEU A 111 -5.19 5.32 -11.43
CA LEU A 111 -6.56 4.83 -11.26
C LEU A 111 -7.39 4.94 -12.55
N HIS A 112 -7.12 5.95 -13.39
CA HIS A 112 -7.80 6.08 -14.67
C HIS A 112 -7.37 5.04 -15.71
N SER A 113 -6.21 4.43 -15.55
CA SER A 113 -5.68 3.44 -16.48
C SER A 113 -5.60 2.02 -15.90
N ALA A 114 -5.89 1.85 -14.62
CA ALA A 114 -5.78 0.56 -13.94
C ALA A 114 -6.76 -0.46 -14.53
N PRO A 115 -6.40 -1.76 -14.51
CA PRO A 115 -7.25 -2.80 -15.09
C PRO A 115 -8.53 -3.01 -14.28
N THR A 116 -9.65 -3.11 -14.99
CA THR A 116 -10.95 -3.47 -14.41
C THR A 116 -10.85 -4.86 -13.78
N GLN A 117 -11.33 -5.01 -12.55
CA GLN A 117 -11.27 -6.27 -11.80
C GLN A 117 -9.86 -6.88 -11.77
N GLY A 118 -8.86 -5.99 -11.63
CA GLY A 118 -7.47 -6.41 -11.58
C GLY A 118 -6.97 -6.82 -10.20
N PHE A 119 -7.75 -6.53 -9.14
CA PHE A 119 -7.27 -6.65 -7.77
C PHE A 119 -8.28 -7.29 -6.84
N ASP A 120 -7.77 -8.06 -5.89
CA ASP A 120 -8.56 -8.64 -4.80
C ASP A 120 -8.50 -7.78 -3.54
N PHE A 121 -7.46 -6.95 -3.41
CA PHE A 121 -7.24 -6.10 -2.25
C PHE A 121 -6.62 -4.78 -2.70
N ILE A 122 -7.22 -3.67 -2.26
CA ILE A 122 -6.69 -2.32 -2.52
C ILE A 122 -6.54 -1.60 -1.20
N PHE A 123 -5.35 -1.06 -0.96
CA PHE A 123 -5.03 -0.26 0.21
C PHE A 123 -4.63 1.15 -0.20
N ALA A 124 -5.10 2.15 0.53
CA ALA A 124 -4.74 3.54 0.28
C ALA A 124 -4.49 4.27 1.61
N ASP A 125 -3.32 4.89 1.73
CA ASP A 125 -2.97 5.74 2.87
C ASP A 125 -2.49 7.09 2.34
N PRO A 126 -3.44 7.95 1.90
CA PRO A 126 -3.08 9.21 1.25
C PRO A 126 -2.58 10.27 2.23
N PRO A 127 -1.80 11.28 1.74
CA PRO A 127 -1.40 12.42 2.56
C PRO A 127 -2.60 13.19 3.08
N TYR A 128 -2.52 13.66 4.33
CA TYR A 128 -3.63 14.38 4.98
C TYR A 128 -4.08 15.64 4.26
N ALA A 129 -3.15 16.34 3.61
CA ALA A 129 -3.44 17.60 2.93
C ALA A 129 -4.03 17.41 1.52
N LEU A 130 -4.24 16.18 1.08
CA LEU A 130 -4.71 15.92 -0.27
C LEU A 130 -6.19 16.28 -0.42
N LYS A 131 -6.48 17.24 -1.31
CA LYS A 131 -7.85 17.73 -1.54
C LYS A 131 -8.71 16.70 -2.28
N GLU A 132 -8.08 15.86 -3.07
CA GLU A 132 -8.75 14.87 -3.91
C GLU A 132 -9.02 13.55 -3.19
N LEU A 133 -8.87 13.51 -1.86
CA LEU A 133 -9.10 12.31 -1.07
C LEU A 133 -10.39 11.57 -1.41
N PRO A 134 -11.55 12.26 -1.52
CA PRO A 134 -12.81 11.57 -1.84
C PRO A 134 -12.84 10.91 -3.22
N GLU A 135 -12.00 11.36 -4.14
CA GLU A 135 -11.94 10.78 -5.50
C GLU A 135 -11.32 9.39 -5.50
N VAL A 136 -10.55 9.01 -4.47
CA VAL A 136 -9.91 7.70 -4.43
C VAL A 136 -10.95 6.58 -4.36
N PRO A 137 -11.84 6.52 -3.35
CA PRO A 137 -12.87 5.49 -3.34
C PRO A 137 -13.82 5.60 -4.53
N GLU A 138 -14.14 6.82 -4.96
CA GLU A 138 -15.00 7.02 -6.12
C GLU A 138 -14.44 6.32 -7.35
N LEU A 139 -13.15 6.52 -7.67
CA LEU A 139 -12.52 5.91 -8.83
C LEU A 139 -12.37 4.39 -8.68
N VAL A 140 -12.04 3.91 -7.48
CA VAL A 140 -11.92 2.47 -7.23
C VAL A 140 -13.22 1.75 -7.59
N PHE A 141 -14.35 2.28 -7.17
CA PHE A 141 -15.64 1.63 -7.39
C PHE A 141 -16.25 1.95 -8.75
N LYS A 142 -16.14 3.19 -9.22
CA LYS A 142 -16.62 3.57 -10.54
C LYS A 142 -15.93 2.79 -11.66
N ARG A 143 -14.63 2.58 -11.53
CA ARG A 143 -13.85 1.85 -12.52
C ARG A 143 -13.84 0.34 -12.30
N ASP A 144 -14.56 -0.12 -11.27
CA ASP A 144 -14.70 -1.55 -10.98
C ASP A 144 -13.35 -2.26 -10.88
N LEU A 145 -12.46 -1.72 -10.06
CA LEU A 145 -11.09 -2.23 -9.95
C LEU A 145 -10.98 -3.49 -9.10
N LEU A 146 -11.96 -3.72 -8.20
CA LEU A 146 -11.97 -4.90 -7.34
C LEU A 146 -12.72 -6.06 -7.99
N ARG A 147 -12.15 -7.25 -7.84
CA ARG A 147 -12.85 -8.49 -8.17
C ARG A 147 -13.98 -8.73 -7.17
N ASP A 148 -14.92 -9.61 -7.53
CA ASP A 148 -15.99 -9.99 -6.62
C ASP A 148 -15.42 -10.53 -5.30
N GLY A 149 -15.95 -10.02 -4.19
CA GLY A 149 -15.44 -10.37 -2.87
C GLY A 149 -14.17 -9.63 -2.46
N GLY A 150 -13.65 -8.76 -3.32
CA GLY A 150 -12.46 -7.97 -3.03
C GLY A 150 -12.72 -6.90 -1.97
N ILE A 151 -11.64 -6.43 -1.34
CA ILE A 151 -11.69 -5.52 -0.21
C ILE A 151 -10.88 -4.27 -0.49
N PHE A 152 -11.46 -3.11 -0.19
CA PHE A 152 -10.78 -1.82 -0.22
C PHE A 152 -10.64 -1.28 1.20
N VAL A 153 -9.42 -0.92 1.59
CA VAL A 153 -9.10 -0.31 2.88
C VAL A 153 -8.46 1.04 2.64
N MET A 154 -9.02 2.07 3.23
CA MET A 154 -8.47 3.42 3.14
C MET A 154 -8.30 4.02 4.52
N GLU A 155 -7.07 4.45 4.82
CA GLU A 155 -6.77 5.23 6.00
C GLU A 155 -7.05 6.71 5.68
N HIS A 156 -7.67 7.42 6.61
CA HIS A 156 -7.93 8.84 6.42
C HIS A 156 -7.91 9.57 7.76
N PRO A 157 -7.65 10.89 7.77
CA PRO A 157 -7.70 11.64 9.01
C PRO A 157 -9.14 11.73 9.53
N LYS A 158 -9.30 11.85 10.84
CA LYS A 158 -10.61 11.92 11.50
C LYS A 158 -11.48 13.09 11.02
N THR A 159 -10.87 14.11 10.45
CA THR A 159 -11.55 15.27 9.91
C THR A 159 -12.28 15.00 8.59
N ASN A 160 -11.99 13.86 7.94
CA ASN A 160 -12.66 13.47 6.70
C ASN A 160 -13.70 12.39 7.01
N ASP A 161 -14.90 12.61 6.51
CA ASP A 161 -16.03 11.69 6.72
C ASP A 161 -16.52 11.21 5.36
N PHE A 162 -16.39 9.90 5.12
CA PHE A 162 -16.81 9.28 3.87
C PHE A 162 -18.15 8.55 3.98
N SER A 163 -18.85 8.69 5.11
CA SER A 163 -20.09 7.97 5.36
C SER A 163 -21.21 8.30 4.38
N GLY A 164 -21.15 9.48 3.76
CA GLY A 164 -22.14 9.90 2.76
C GLY A 164 -21.90 9.39 1.35
N LEU A 165 -20.81 8.65 1.12
CA LEU A 165 -20.50 8.12 -0.20
C LEU A 165 -21.34 6.88 -0.49
N PRO A 166 -21.69 6.61 -1.77
CA PRO A 166 -22.64 5.55 -2.14
C PRO A 166 -22.06 4.11 -2.08
N TYR A 167 -20.89 3.94 -1.57
CA TYR A 167 -20.24 2.61 -1.54
C TYR A 167 -19.64 2.24 -0.19
#